data_fa62602a2e9ddcb82a05ce034335cf35
#
_entry.id   fa62602a2e9ddcb82a05ce034335cf35
#
_cell.length_a   1.000
_cell.length_b   1.000
_cell.length_c   1.000
_cell.angle_alpha   90.00
_cell.angle_beta   90.00
_cell.angle_gamma   90.00
#
_symmetry.space_group_name_H-M   'P 1'
#
loop_
_entity.id
_entity.type
_entity.pdbx_description
1 polymer ?
#
loop_
_entity_poly.entity_id
_entity_poly.type
_entity_poly.pdbx_seq_one_letter_code
_entity_poly.pdbx_strand_id
1 'polypeptide(L)'
;MTNKDIIFEEKAEIVDQVKFEADQFVTIVKAEKSSQTAKPGQFAFVECGGDTLLRRPLSYLRSSKEDGTVEFMYKTVGHGLESLSQLKKGDEIKIMGPIGNGFAIPSGKKSAILIGGGVGIPPVLFMGEEINKINGGIDLVAFFGSEIPFPFETCDSDLVMPGLDFSVNKTIDDMEKLGIPCRLSSQAGYEGCHLGYVTELAKSMIETLSDGEKTETIIYACG
;
A
#
# COMPACT_ATOMS: atom_id res chain seq x y z
N MET A 1 -18.66 -18.92 5.98
CA MET A 1 -18.85 -17.80 6.95
C MET A 1 -19.23 -16.57 6.15
N THR A 2 -20.37 -15.97 6.39
CA THR A 2 -20.76 -14.72 5.73
C THR A 2 -19.97 -13.58 6.34
N ASN A 3 -19.44 -12.67 5.50
CA ASN A 3 -18.61 -11.50 5.92
C ASN A 3 -19.27 -10.54 6.94
N LYS A 4 -20.49 -10.84 7.39
CA LYS A 4 -21.25 -9.97 8.30
C LYS A 4 -20.69 -9.90 9.72
N ASP A 5 -19.95 -10.92 10.16
CA ASP A 5 -19.46 -11.01 11.54
C ASP A 5 -18.06 -10.42 11.76
N ILE A 6 -17.47 -9.82 10.72
CA ILE A 6 -16.11 -9.26 10.76
C ILE A 6 -16.03 -7.77 10.40
N ILE A 7 -17.17 -7.13 10.10
CA ILE A 7 -17.24 -5.69 9.87
C ILE A 7 -17.66 -5.02 11.18
N PHE A 8 -16.80 -4.14 11.67
CA PHE A 8 -17.04 -3.41 12.90
C PHE A 8 -17.23 -1.92 12.62
N GLU A 9 -18.09 -1.28 13.38
CA GLU A 9 -18.00 0.16 13.57
C GLU A 9 -17.28 0.39 14.90
N GLU A 10 -16.21 1.16 14.88
CA GLU A 10 -15.46 1.50 16.07
C GLU A 10 -14.98 2.95 16.05
N LYS A 11 -14.81 3.51 17.23
CA LYS A 11 -14.11 4.77 17.43
C LYS A 11 -12.63 4.50 17.34
N ALA A 12 -11.93 5.35 16.64
CA ALA A 12 -10.50 5.27 16.40
C ALA A 12 -9.86 6.62 16.73
N GLU A 13 -8.88 6.61 17.61
CA GLU A 13 -8.09 7.79 17.94
C GLU A 13 -6.94 7.95 16.92
N ILE A 14 -6.73 9.15 16.41
CA ILE A 14 -5.57 9.48 15.57
C ILE A 14 -4.30 9.44 16.43
N VAL A 15 -3.44 8.46 16.16
CA VAL A 15 -2.15 8.29 16.82
C VAL A 15 -1.10 9.18 16.21
N ASP A 16 -1.12 9.28 14.87
CA ASP A 16 -0.22 10.14 14.11
C ASP A 16 -0.82 10.47 12.73
N GLN A 17 -0.39 11.59 12.15
CA GLN A 17 -0.76 12.01 10.81
C GLN A 17 0.41 12.74 10.16
N VAL A 18 0.99 12.10 9.15
CA VAL A 18 2.13 12.61 8.41
C VAL A 18 1.67 13.21 7.10
N LYS A 19 2.03 14.47 6.84
CA LYS A 19 1.79 15.16 5.58
C LYS A 19 3.00 14.98 4.65
N PHE A 20 2.72 14.58 3.42
CA PHE A 20 3.67 14.53 2.30
C PHE A 20 3.36 15.61 1.25
N GLU A 21 4.23 15.72 0.24
CA GLU A 21 4.03 16.63 -0.89
C GLU A 21 2.74 16.30 -1.66
N ALA A 22 2.26 17.28 -2.44
CA ALA A 22 1.04 17.20 -3.23
C ALA A 22 -0.22 16.85 -2.40
N ASP A 23 -0.27 17.34 -1.14
CA ASP A 23 -1.37 17.16 -0.19
C ASP A 23 -1.77 15.70 0.02
N GLN A 24 -0.77 14.85 0.14
CA GLN A 24 -0.90 13.45 0.51
C GLN A 24 -0.67 13.28 2.01
N PHE A 25 -1.35 12.30 2.61
CA PHE A 25 -1.30 12.03 4.03
C PHE A 25 -1.24 10.53 4.30
N VAL A 26 -0.50 10.17 5.34
CA VAL A 26 -0.60 8.87 6.00
C VAL A 26 -1.13 9.12 7.40
N THR A 27 -2.29 8.55 7.71
CA THR A 27 -2.93 8.66 9.03
C THR A 27 -2.91 7.32 9.73
N ILE A 28 -2.39 7.29 10.94
CA ILE A 28 -2.34 6.12 11.82
C ILE A 28 -3.40 6.28 12.88
N VAL A 29 -4.28 5.30 13.01
CA VAL A 29 -5.35 5.33 14.00
C VAL A 29 -5.35 4.09 14.89
N LYS A 30 -5.65 4.27 16.15
CA LYS A 30 -5.89 3.19 17.12
C LYS A 30 -7.27 2.60 16.87
N ALA A 31 -7.30 1.37 16.36
CA ALA A 31 -8.51 0.67 15.93
C ALA A 31 -8.39 -0.83 16.26
N GLU A 32 -8.66 -1.17 17.51
CA GLU A 32 -8.38 -2.48 18.09
C GLU A 32 -9.01 -3.65 17.34
N LYS A 33 -10.28 -3.49 16.89
CA LYS A 33 -10.98 -4.56 16.18
C LYS A 33 -10.49 -4.71 14.74
N SER A 34 -10.36 -3.58 14.04
CA SER A 34 -9.89 -3.56 12.65
C SER A 34 -8.45 -4.08 12.55
N SER A 35 -7.56 -3.70 13.48
CA SER A 35 -6.17 -4.13 13.48
C SER A 35 -6.01 -5.65 13.60
N GLN A 36 -6.91 -6.34 14.30
CA GLN A 36 -6.86 -7.79 14.45
C GLN A 36 -7.30 -8.55 13.19
N THR A 37 -8.09 -7.91 12.33
CA THR A 37 -8.83 -8.61 11.26
C THR A 37 -8.58 -8.07 9.86
N ALA A 38 -8.06 -6.84 9.73
CA ALA A 38 -7.76 -6.23 8.44
C ALA A 38 -6.75 -7.05 7.64
N LYS A 39 -7.01 -7.17 6.34
CA LYS A 39 -6.17 -7.90 5.39
C LYS A 39 -5.81 -7.00 4.21
N PRO A 40 -4.66 -7.25 3.56
CA PRO A 40 -4.31 -6.56 2.32
C PRO A 40 -5.43 -6.64 1.29
N GLY A 41 -5.70 -5.54 0.59
CA GLY A 41 -6.77 -5.46 -0.39
C GLY A 41 -8.15 -5.11 0.18
N GLN A 42 -8.30 -5.02 1.50
CA GLN A 42 -9.52 -4.52 2.14
C GLN A 42 -9.43 -3.00 2.39
N PHE A 43 -10.58 -2.39 2.71
CA PHE A 43 -10.70 -0.98 3.02
C PHE A 43 -11.62 -0.75 4.23
N ALA A 44 -11.65 0.47 4.73
CA ALA A 44 -12.65 0.94 5.68
C ALA A 44 -13.38 2.17 5.15
N PHE A 45 -14.62 2.37 5.58
CA PHE A 45 -15.28 3.65 5.49
C PHE A 45 -14.87 4.51 6.68
N VAL A 46 -14.18 5.61 6.40
CA VAL A 46 -13.64 6.54 7.40
C VAL A 46 -14.52 7.78 7.50
N GLU A 47 -14.92 8.13 8.72
CA GLU A 47 -15.58 9.40 9.03
C GLU A 47 -14.54 10.50 9.01
N CYS A 48 -14.79 11.55 8.24
CA CYS A 48 -13.78 12.58 7.96
C CYS A 48 -13.82 13.80 8.89
N GLY A 49 -14.71 13.79 9.88
CA GLY A 49 -14.93 14.93 10.78
C GLY A 49 -15.66 16.11 10.12
N GLY A 50 -15.82 17.22 10.89
CA GLY A 50 -16.52 18.40 10.42
C GLY A 50 -17.98 18.15 10.04
N ASP A 51 -18.51 18.92 9.11
CA ASP A 51 -19.88 18.82 8.60
C ASP A 51 -20.05 17.73 7.52
N THR A 52 -19.08 16.82 7.39
CA THR A 52 -19.07 15.81 6.34
C THR A 52 -19.89 14.59 6.74
N LEU A 53 -21.11 14.47 6.17
CA LEU A 53 -22.01 13.35 6.45
C LEU A 53 -21.55 12.02 5.85
N LEU A 54 -20.81 12.05 4.73
CA LEU A 54 -20.42 10.86 4.00
C LEU A 54 -19.02 10.41 4.38
N ARG A 55 -18.90 9.16 4.79
CA ARG A 55 -17.60 8.49 4.99
C ARG A 55 -16.87 8.29 3.66
N ARG A 56 -15.57 8.22 3.73
CA ARG A 56 -14.69 7.95 2.56
C ARG A 56 -14.13 6.54 2.63
N PRO A 57 -14.19 5.76 1.53
CA PRO A 57 -13.52 4.47 1.47
C PRO A 57 -12.01 4.70 1.35
N LEU A 58 -11.25 4.19 2.30
CA LEU A 58 -9.80 4.22 2.30
C LEU A 58 -9.26 2.81 2.46
N SER A 59 -8.38 2.40 1.54
CA SER A 59 -7.69 1.10 1.63
C SER A 59 -6.73 1.10 2.81
N TYR A 60 -6.63 -0.04 3.50
CA TYR A 60 -5.61 -0.22 4.51
C TYR A 60 -4.22 -0.20 3.86
N LEU A 61 -3.35 0.65 4.38
CA LEU A 61 -1.93 0.70 4.04
C LEU A 61 -1.16 -0.33 4.86
N ARG A 62 -1.46 -0.41 6.16
CA ARG A 62 -0.86 -1.34 7.12
C ARG A 62 -1.83 -1.67 8.24
N SER A 63 -1.49 -2.72 8.97
CA SER A 63 -2.18 -3.11 10.21
C SER A 63 -1.19 -3.71 11.19
N SER A 64 -1.15 -3.17 12.41
CA SER A 64 -0.36 -3.72 13.52
C SER A 64 -1.29 -4.30 14.57
N LYS A 65 -1.24 -5.62 14.74
CA LYS A 65 -2.00 -6.32 15.80
C LYS A 65 -1.43 -6.02 17.18
N GLU A 66 -0.13 -5.85 17.27
CA GLU A 66 0.60 -5.58 18.51
C GLU A 66 0.25 -4.19 19.05
N ASP A 67 0.31 -3.18 18.18
CA ASP A 67 0.00 -1.80 18.54
C ASP A 67 -1.50 -1.50 18.54
N GLY A 68 -2.33 -2.38 17.97
CA GLY A 68 -3.76 -2.16 17.80
C GLY A 68 -4.07 -1.03 16.81
N THR A 69 -3.22 -0.81 15.81
CA THR A 69 -3.33 0.31 14.86
C THR A 69 -3.59 -0.14 13.44
N VAL A 70 -4.22 0.73 12.67
CA VAL A 70 -4.29 0.63 11.20
C VAL A 70 -3.87 1.94 10.57
N GLU A 71 -3.35 1.86 9.34
CA GLU A 71 -2.86 3.02 8.59
C GLU A 71 -3.67 3.20 7.31
N PHE A 72 -3.90 4.46 6.97
CA PHE A 72 -4.55 4.87 5.74
C PHE A 72 -3.71 5.90 5.01
N MET A 73 -3.49 5.70 3.71
CA MET A 73 -2.90 6.70 2.83
C MET A 73 -3.97 7.31 1.95
N TYR A 74 -3.96 8.63 1.84
CA TYR A 74 -4.89 9.35 0.96
C TYR A 74 -4.29 10.67 0.46
N LYS A 75 -4.87 11.16 -0.64
CA LYS A 75 -4.67 12.52 -1.12
C LYS A 75 -5.92 13.33 -0.82
N THR A 76 -5.76 14.58 -0.41
CA THR A 76 -6.91 15.46 -0.18
C THR A 76 -7.61 15.79 -1.49
N VAL A 77 -8.74 15.12 -1.71
CA VAL A 77 -9.63 15.38 -2.83
C VAL A 77 -11.02 15.62 -2.30
N GLY A 78 -11.46 16.87 -2.41
CA GLY A 78 -12.76 17.31 -1.92
C GLY A 78 -12.85 17.42 -0.40
N HIS A 79 -13.92 18.08 0.04
CA HIS A 79 -14.12 18.57 1.40
C HIS A 79 -13.94 17.51 2.52
N GLY A 80 -14.35 16.27 2.28
CA GLY A 80 -14.24 15.23 3.32
C GLY A 80 -12.79 14.92 3.68
N LEU A 81 -11.92 14.64 2.69
CA LEU A 81 -10.51 14.33 2.94
C LEU A 81 -9.72 15.58 3.36
N GLU A 82 -10.16 16.78 2.92
CA GLU A 82 -9.64 18.05 3.44
C GLU A 82 -9.93 18.18 4.94
N SER A 83 -11.15 17.86 5.38
CA SER A 83 -11.51 17.87 6.81
C SER A 83 -10.70 16.84 7.61
N LEU A 84 -10.54 15.62 7.09
CA LEU A 84 -9.72 14.59 7.72
C LEU A 84 -8.26 15.05 7.86
N SER A 85 -7.71 15.75 6.88
CA SER A 85 -6.34 16.26 6.91
C SER A 85 -6.07 17.33 7.96
N GLN A 86 -7.10 17.96 8.52
CA GLN A 86 -6.98 18.98 9.57
C GLN A 86 -7.02 18.37 10.99
N LEU A 87 -7.41 17.13 11.11
CA LEU A 87 -7.44 16.42 12.40
C LEU A 87 -6.01 16.18 12.89
N LYS A 88 -5.87 16.04 14.20
CA LYS A 88 -4.59 15.94 14.89
C LYS A 88 -4.54 14.70 15.77
N LYS A 89 -3.35 14.35 16.19
CA LYS A 89 -3.14 13.36 17.23
C LYS A 89 -4.03 13.61 18.45
N GLY A 90 -4.77 12.58 18.87
CA GLY A 90 -5.74 12.61 19.96
C GLY A 90 -7.18 12.89 19.50
N ASP A 91 -7.41 13.32 18.25
CA ASP A 91 -8.77 13.46 17.74
C ASP A 91 -9.39 12.08 17.48
N GLU A 92 -10.70 11.97 17.69
CA GLU A 92 -11.45 10.74 17.43
C GLU A 92 -12.18 10.81 16.09
N ILE A 93 -12.11 9.70 15.34
CA ILE A 93 -12.93 9.45 14.15
C ILE A 93 -13.68 8.14 14.32
N LYS A 94 -14.68 7.89 13.48
CA LYS A 94 -15.29 6.57 13.37
C LYS A 94 -14.85 5.89 12.08
N ILE A 95 -14.54 4.63 12.19
CA ILE A 95 -14.26 3.78 11.04
C ILE A 95 -15.21 2.60 11.02
N MET A 96 -15.59 2.16 9.83
CA MET A 96 -16.38 0.95 9.62
C MET A 96 -15.63 0.04 8.66
N GLY A 97 -15.14 -1.07 9.17
CA GLY A 97 -14.32 -2.04 8.43
C GLY A 97 -13.98 -3.26 9.27
N PRO A 98 -13.13 -4.17 8.73
CA PRO A 98 -12.65 -4.24 7.36
C PRO A 98 -13.74 -4.63 6.36
N ILE A 99 -13.72 -4.06 5.16
CA ILE A 99 -14.69 -4.30 4.09
C ILE A 99 -13.96 -4.85 2.86
N GLY A 100 -14.61 -5.74 2.14
CA GLY A 100 -14.11 -6.35 0.90
C GLY A 100 -13.44 -7.70 1.10
N ASN A 101 -13.12 -8.33 -0.02
CA ASN A 101 -12.34 -9.56 -0.04
C ASN A 101 -10.86 -9.17 -0.10
N GLY A 102 -10.09 -9.53 0.93
CA GLY A 102 -8.65 -9.32 0.91
C GLY A 102 -7.97 -10.14 -0.20
N PHE A 103 -6.73 -9.79 -0.52
CA PHE A 103 -5.89 -10.63 -1.36
C PHE A 103 -5.66 -11.99 -0.69
N ALA A 104 -5.65 -13.02 -1.50
CA ALA A 104 -5.32 -14.36 -1.01
C ALA A 104 -3.80 -14.48 -0.84
N ILE A 105 -3.36 -15.09 0.26
CA ILE A 105 -1.96 -15.46 0.44
C ILE A 105 -1.58 -16.47 -0.66
N PRO A 106 -0.42 -16.31 -1.32
CA PRO A 106 -0.03 -17.20 -2.40
C PRO A 106 0.15 -18.63 -1.89
N SER A 107 -0.45 -19.58 -2.59
CA SER A 107 -0.31 -21.01 -2.29
C SER A 107 0.24 -21.73 -3.52
N GLY A 108 1.30 -22.51 -3.32
CA GLY A 108 1.94 -23.26 -4.40
C GLY A 108 2.63 -22.40 -5.46
N LYS A 109 2.96 -21.15 -5.12
CA LYS A 109 3.75 -20.23 -5.95
C LYS A 109 5.11 -20.01 -5.30
N LYS A 110 6.13 -19.77 -6.12
CA LYS A 110 7.50 -19.51 -5.67
C LYS A 110 7.82 -18.02 -5.65
N SER A 111 7.14 -17.24 -6.47
CA SER A 111 7.36 -15.80 -6.54
C SER A 111 6.06 -15.00 -6.62
N ALA A 112 6.12 -13.75 -6.19
CA ALA A 112 5.03 -12.80 -6.30
C ALA A 112 5.53 -11.45 -6.81
N ILE A 113 4.81 -10.88 -7.78
CA ILE A 113 5.04 -9.55 -8.32
C ILE A 113 3.95 -8.63 -7.82
N LEU A 114 4.36 -7.54 -7.22
CA LEU A 114 3.51 -6.52 -6.60
C LEU A 114 3.48 -5.29 -7.51
N ILE A 115 2.31 -4.87 -7.98
CA ILE A 115 2.18 -3.71 -8.88
C ILE A 115 1.14 -2.76 -8.31
N GLY A 116 1.57 -1.56 -7.89
CA GLY A 116 0.69 -0.55 -7.32
C GLY A 116 0.81 0.80 -8.03
N GLY A 117 -0.33 1.42 -8.37
CA GLY A 117 -0.38 2.76 -8.98
C GLY A 117 -1.18 3.75 -8.15
N GLY A 118 -0.61 4.92 -7.83
CA GLY A 118 -1.29 5.97 -7.08
C GLY A 118 -1.96 5.46 -5.81
N VAL A 119 -3.28 5.63 -5.70
CA VAL A 119 -4.06 5.15 -4.53
C VAL A 119 -4.17 3.62 -4.43
N GLY A 120 -3.69 2.87 -5.43
CA GLY A 120 -3.57 1.43 -5.39
C GLY A 120 -2.28 0.92 -4.75
N ILE A 121 -1.32 1.79 -4.43
CA ILE A 121 -0.09 1.42 -3.73
C ILE A 121 -0.36 0.81 -2.35
N PRO A 122 -1.20 1.40 -1.46
CA PRO A 122 -1.43 0.91 -0.12
C PRO A 122 -1.76 -0.57 -0.01
N PRO A 123 -2.80 -1.10 -0.67
CA PRO A 123 -3.17 -2.50 -0.49
C PRO A 123 -2.11 -3.47 -1.01
N VAL A 124 -1.33 -3.07 -2.01
CA VAL A 124 -0.28 -3.90 -2.62
C VAL A 124 0.98 -3.90 -1.74
N LEU A 125 1.34 -2.74 -1.18
CA LEU A 125 2.44 -2.61 -0.22
C LEU A 125 2.16 -3.45 1.02
N PHE A 126 0.96 -3.35 1.59
CA PHE A 126 0.53 -4.18 2.71
C PHE A 126 0.63 -5.68 2.39
N MET A 127 0.27 -6.08 1.16
CA MET A 127 0.41 -7.48 0.72
C MET A 127 1.86 -7.95 0.73
N GLY A 128 2.78 -7.12 0.24
CA GLY A 128 4.22 -7.43 0.24
C GLY A 128 4.77 -7.63 1.64
N GLU A 129 4.43 -6.74 2.57
CA GLU A 129 4.82 -6.85 3.97
C GLU A 129 4.27 -8.12 4.63
N GLU A 130 3.01 -8.47 4.36
CA GLU A 130 2.40 -9.69 4.92
C GLU A 130 3.01 -10.97 4.35
N ILE A 131 3.31 -11.03 3.05
CA ILE A 131 4.00 -12.19 2.46
C ILE A 131 5.40 -12.33 3.08
N ASN A 132 6.12 -11.21 3.23
CA ASN A 132 7.47 -11.22 3.80
C ASN A 132 7.49 -11.72 5.25
N LYS A 133 6.48 -11.35 6.06
CA LYS A 133 6.33 -11.83 7.46
C LYS A 133 6.11 -13.33 7.57
N ILE A 134 5.48 -13.94 6.58
CA ILE A 134 5.17 -15.39 6.60
C ILE A 134 6.44 -16.24 6.45
N ASN A 135 7.55 -15.64 6.00
CA ASN A 135 8.85 -16.32 5.84
C ASN A 135 8.77 -17.62 4.99
N GLY A 136 7.82 -17.62 4.04
CA GLY A 136 7.44 -18.83 3.28
C GLY A 136 8.33 -19.14 2.07
N GLY A 137 9.50 -18.46 1.90
CA GLY A 137 10.39 -18.68 0.76
C GLY A 137 9.77 -18.27 -0.58
N ILE A 138 8.92 -17.23 -0.57
CA ILE A 138 8.36 -16.62 -1.78
C ILE A 138 9.22 -15.42 -2.15
N ASP A 139 9.79 -15.46 -3.34
CA ASP A 139 10.58 -14.34 -3.88
C ASP A 139 9.63 -13.19 -4.24
N LEU A 140 9.86 -12.02 -3.64
CA LEU A 140 9.05 -10.82 -3.84
C LEU A 140 9.76 -9.82 -4.72
N VAL A 141 9.00 -9.19 -5.61
CA VAL A 141 9.43 -8.02 -6.39
C VAL A 141 8.28 -7.02 -6.42
N ALA A 142 8.57 -5.74 -6.23
CA ALA A 142 7.56 -4.69 -6.17
C ALA A 142 7.82 -3.57 -7.21
N PHE A 143 6.73 -3.08 -7.78
CA PHE A 143 6.72 -1.93 -8.69
C PHE A 143 5.64 -0.95 -8.25
N PHE A 144 6.02 0.30 -8.02
CA PHE A 144 5.07 1.34 -7.63
C PHE A 144 5.18 2.53 -8.56
N GLY A 145 4.03 3.04 -8.98
CA GLY A 145 3.94 4.20 -9.88
C GLY A 145 3.15 5.33 -9.30
N SER A 146 3.60 6.57 -9.53
CA SER A 146 2.86 7.77 -9.13
C SER A 146 3.13 8.92 -10.09
N GLU A 147 2.09 9.69 -10.42
CA GLU A 147 2.22 10.93 -11.21
C GLU A 147 2.66 12.13 -10.34
N ILE A 148 2.55 11.99 -9.03
CA ILE A 148 2.92 13.00 -8.04
C ILE A 148 4.02 12.43 -7.13
N PRO A 149 4.72 13.25 -6.32
CA PRO A 149 5.74 12.74 -5.39
C PRO A 149 5.21 11.58 -4.56
N PHE A 150 6.06 10.60 -4.29
CA PHE A 150 5.65 9.44 -3.51
C PHE A 150 5.43 9.82 -2.04
N PRO A 151 4.34 9.35 -1.40
CA PRO A 151 4.06 9.63 0.01
C PRO A 151 4.81 8.65 0.95
N PHE A 152 6.08 8.45 0.67
CA PHE A 152 6.98 7.56 1.40
C PHE A 152 8.40 8.12 1.35
N GLU A 153 9.21 7.78 2.34
CA GLU A 153 10.66 7.94 2.24
C GLU A 153 11.21 7.05 1.13
N THR A 154 12.07 7.63 0.31
CA THR A 154 12.68 6.92 -0.83
C THR A 154 14.20 6.96 -0.74
N CYS A 155 14.85 5.90 -1.20
CA CYS A 155 16.31 5.80 -1.27
C CYS A 155 16.73 5.18 -2.61
N ASP A 156 18.04 5.15 -2.86
CA ASP A 156 18.59 4.38 -3.95
C ASP A 156 18.78 2.93 -3.50
N SER A 157 18.44 2.00 -4.38
CA SER A 157 18.49 0.57 -4.07
C SER A 157 19.78 -0.05 -4.57
N ASP A 158 20.40 -0.87 -3.72
CA ASP A 158 21.52 -1.73 -4.07
C ASP A 158 21.07 -3.12 -4.58
N LEU A 159 19.78 -3.43 -4.48
CA LEU A 159 19.21 -4.70 -4.92
C LEU A 159 19.08 -4.73 -6.45
N VAL A 160 19.65 -5.74 -7.10
CA VAL A 160 19.63 -5.87 -8.57
C VAL A 160 18.28 -6.43 -9.03
N MET A 161 17.71 -5.81 -10.06
CA MET A 161 16.49 -6.31 -10.72
C MET A 161 16.78 -6.62 -12.19
N PRO A 162 16.63 -7.89 -12.63
CA PRO A 162 16.81 -8.26 -14.03
C PRO A 162 15.86 -7.52 -14.97
N GLY A 163 16.35 -7.19 -16.16
CA GLY A 163 15.54 -6.56 -17.21
C GLY A 163 15.33 -5.06 -17.08
N LEU A 164 15.92 -4.43 -16.06
CA LEU A 164 15.83 -2.99 -15.85
C LEU A 164 17.17 -2.29 -16.05
N ASP A 165 17.10 -1.04 -16.51
CA ASP A 165 18.27 -0.18 -16.60
C ASP A 165 18.78 0.17 -15.19
N PHE A 166 20.10 0.22 -15.02
CA PHE A 166 20.74 0.54 -13.73
C PHE A 166 20.42 1.96 -13.24
N SER A 167 20.06 2.88 -14.15
CA SER A 167 19.62 4.23 -13.78
C SER A 167 18.24 4.24 -13.07
N VAL A 168 17.46 3.16 -13.22
CA VAL A 168 16.19 2.97 -12.50
C VAL A 168 16.48 2.28 -11.17
N ASN A 169 16.93 3.06 -10.20
CA ASN A 169 17.38 2.55 -8.90
C ASN A 169 16.56 3.07 -7.70
N LYS A 170 15.61 3.99 -7.92
CA LYS A 170 14.81 4.53 -6.81
C LYS A 170 13.81 3.49 -6.27
N THR A 171 13.76 3.38 -4.94
CA THR A 171 12.90 2.46 -4.19
C THR A 171 12.24 3.14 -3.00
N ILE A 172 11.28 2.47 -2.37
CA ILE A 172 10.74 2.84 -1.05
C ILE A 172 11.70 2.30 0.02
N ASP A 173 12.10 3.15 0.96
CA ASP A 173 13.05 2.84 2.02
C ASP A 173 12.63 1.61 2.85
N ASP A 174 11.33 1.48 3.16
CA ASP A 174 10.79 0.32 3.88
C ASP A 174 10.96 -0.98 3.09
N MET A 175 10.81 -0.95 1.75
CA MET A 175 11.02 -2.14 0.91
C MET A 175 12.50 -2.54 0.89
N GLU A 176 13.41 -1.57 0.78
CA GLU A 176 14.85 -1.82 0.83
C GLU A 176 15.27 -2.45 2.17
N LYS A 177 14.78 -1.91 3.30
CA LYS A 177 15.03 -2.46 4.65
C LYS A 177 14.52 -3.88 4.83
N LEU A 178 13.42 -4.23 4.17
CA LEU A 178 12.84 -5.58 4.17
C LEU A 178 13.56 -6.53 3.20
N GLY A 179 14.52 -6.05 2.40
CA GLY A 179 15.19 -6.83 1.38
C GLY A 179 14.28 -7.20 0.20
N ILE A 180 13.21 -6.46 -0.04
CA ILE A 180 12.28 -6.66 -1.16
C ILE A 180 12.71 -5.78 -2.33
N PRO A 181 13.20 -6.34 -3.44
CA PRO A 181 13.53 -5.55 -4.63
C PRO A 181 12.30 -4.75 -5.08
N CYS A 182 12.46 -3.43 -5.13
CA CYS A 182 11.38 -2.52 -5.50
C CYS A 182 11.90 -1.46 -6.47
N ARG A 183 11.09 -1.05 -7.44
CA ARG A 183 11.40 0.08 -8.33
C ARG A 183 10.20 0.97 -8.52
N LEU A 184 10.52 2.25 -8.70
CA LEU A 184 9.52 3.30 -8.85
C LEU A 184 9.42 3.76 -10.29
N SER A 185 8.22 4.17 -10.70
CA SER A 185 7.95 4.79 -11.99
C SER A 185 7.14 6.07 -11.86
N SER A 186 7.38 7.02 -12.74
CA SER A 186 6.60 8.25 -12.80
C SER A 186 6.68 8.87 -14.20
N GLN A 187 5.58 9.39 -14.68
CA GLN A 187 5.57 10.22 -15.90
C GLN A 187 6.17 11.63 -15.66
N ALA A 188 6.31 12.04 -14.40
CA ALA A 188 6.91 13.33 -14.03
C ALA A 188 8.46 13.34 -14.16
N GLY A 189 9.10 12.16 -14.37
CA GLY A 189 10.54 12.07 -14.58
C GLY A 189 11.36 12.30 -13.30
N TYR A 190 10.90 11.81 -12.16
CA TYR A 190 11.68 11.86 -10.92
C TYR A 190 12.99 11.07 -11.07
N GLU A 191 14.07 11.61 -10.51
CA GLU A 191 15.40 11.02 -10.58
C GLU A 191 15.40 9.58 -10.01
N GLY A 192 16.04 8.66 -10.73
CA GLY A 192 16.12 7.25 -10.37
C GLY A 192 14.82 6.46 -10.57
N CYS A 193 13.74 7.09 -11.02
CA CYS A 193 12.50 6.42 -11.38
C CYS A 193 12.45 6.10 -12.88
N HIS A 194 11.76 5.03 -13.23
CA HIS A 194 11.41 4.76 -14.63
C HIS A 194 10.50 5.86 -15.16
N LEU A 195 10.84 6.43 -16.32
CA LEU A 195 9.99 7.41 -17.01
C LEU A 195 8.89 6.65 -17.78
N GLY A 196 7.68 6.60 -17.23
CA GLY A 196 6.58 5.88 -17.84
C GLY A 196 5.61 5.31 -16.81
N TYR A 197 4.76 4.40 -17.26
CA TYR A 197 3.79 3.73 -16.39
C TYR A 197 4.42 2.56 -15.62
N VAL A 198 3.91 2.29 -14.43
CA VAL A 198 4.34 1.16 -13.61
C VAL A 198 4.15 -0.19 -14.31
N THR A 199 3.17 -0.30 -15.17
CA THR A 199 2.90 -1.51 -15.96
C THR A 199 3.97 -1.77 -17.01
N GLU A 200 4.57 -0.72 -17.59
CA GLU A 200 5.69 -0.84 -18.54
C GLU A 200 6.94 -1.33 -17.81
N LEU A 201 7.21 -0.74 -16.65
CA LEU A 201 8.32 -1.13 -15.79
C LEU A 201 8.20 -2.61 -15.35
N ALA A 202 7.04 -3.01 -14.85
CA ALA A 202 6.80 -4.40 -14.45
C ALA A 202 6.89 -5.37 -15.65
N LYS A 203 6.40 -4.96 -16.83
CA LYS A 203 6.48 -5.76 -18.06
C LYS A 203 7.92 -6.07 -18.44
N SER A 204 8.81 -5.08 -18.38
CA SER A 204 10.22 -5.27 -18.73
C SER A 204 10.89 -6.39 -17.90
N MET A 205 10.58 -6.46 -16.61
CA MET A 205 11.05 -7.53 -15.73
C MET A 205 10.35 -8.87 -16.04
N ILE A 206 9.02 -8.88 -16.21
CA ILE A 206 8.26 -10.11 -16.50
C ILE A 206 8.71 -10.77 -17.80
N GLU A 207 9.14 -9.99 -18.78
CA GLU A 207 9.67 -10.51 -20.05
C GLU A 207 10.99 -11.25 -19.91
N THR A 208 11.74 -11.04 -18.84
CA THR A 208 12.97 -11.81 -18.54
C THR A 208 12.69 -13.20 -17.97
N LEU A 209 11.48 -13.45 -17.47
CA LEU A 209 11.10 -14.71 -16.85
C LEU A 209 10.89 -15.80 -17.94
N SER A 210 11.38 -16.99 -17.68
CA SER A 210 11.04 -18.19 -18.45
C SER A 210 9.56 -18.57 -18.27
N ASP A 211 9.02 -19.39 -19.18
CA ASP A 211 7.64 -19.86 -19.08
C ASP A 211 7.38 -20.67 -17.79
N GLY A 212 8.38 -21.38 -17.30
CA GLY A 212 8.34 -22.08 -16.03
C GLY A 212 8.17 -21.11 -14.85
N GLU A 213 9.01 -20.09 -14.77
CA GLU A 213 8.96 -19.05 -13.74
C GLU A 213 7.63 -18.29 -13.77
N LYS A 214 7.12 -17.95 -14.97
CA LYS A 214 5.81 -17.30 -15.13
C LYS A 214 4.68 -18.14 -14.54
N THR A 215 4.71 -19.47 -14.70
CA THR A 215 3.68 -20.36 -14.12
C THR A 215 3.77 -20.46 -12.61
N GLU A 216 4.94 -20.25 -12.02
CA GLU A 216 5.19 -20.27 -10.57
C GLU A 216 5.03 -18.90 -9.91
N THR A 217 4.78 -17.86 -10.71
CA THR A 217 4.59 -16.47 -10.25
C THR A 217 3.11 -16.13 -10.07
N ILE A 218 2.81 -15.35 -9.05
CA ILE A 218 1.50 -14.69 -8.87
C ILE A 218 1.69 -13.18 -8.98
N ILE A 219 0.70 -12.48 -9.52
CA ILE A 219 0.71 -11.02 -9.62
C ILE A 219 -0.41 -10.45 -8.75
N TYR A 220 -0.08 -9.50 -7.90
CA TYR A 220 -1.02 -8.65 -7.17
C TYR A 220 -0.95 -7.24 -7.74
N ALA A 221 -2.05 -6.74 -8.23
CA ALA A 221 -2.11 -5.42 -8.85
C ALA A 221 -3.30 -4.60 -8.35
N CYS A 222 -3.08 -3.30 -8.15
CA CYS A 222 -4.10 -2.32 -7.83
C CYS A 222 -3.66 -0.93 -8.32
N GLY A 223 -4.59 -0.16 -8.92
CA GLY A 223 -4.32 1.18 -9.44
C GLY A 223 -5.40 1.71 -10.36
#